data_ab6eb8f230b2009240d5aa3a23dc50e8
#
_entry.id   ab6eb8f230b2009240d5aa3a23dc50e8
#
_cell.length_a   1.000
_cell.length_b   1.000
_cell.length_c   1.000
_cell.angle_alpha   90.00
_cell.angle_beta   90.00
_cell.angle_gamma   90.00
#
_symmetry.space_group_name_H-M   'P 1'
#
loop_
_entity.id
_entity.type
_entity.pdbx_description
1 polymer ?
#
loop_
_entity_poly.entity_id
_entity_poly.type
_entity_poly.pdbx_seq_one_letter_code
_entity_poly.pdbx_strand_id
1 'polypeptide(L)'
;KMTFHERGNMLKALALHLRNHLNKFYAVSYQTGATKADSWVDIEGGIGNLFANASLRRKFPDDVICIDGESHNLSKNNTFMGTHILSPKEGVAVHINAFNFPVWGMLEKIAVNLLAGVPAVVKPATVTAYLTEAVVKEIIASKILPEGALQLICGSAGDLLDHVNSQDVVTFTGSASTGLLLKSNANILRENVPFNMEADSLNCIVLGDDVNPGMPEWDIFVKEVRK
;
A
#
# COMPACT_ATOMS: atom_id res chain seq x y z
N LYS A 1 4.27 16.26 16.07
CA LYS A 1 3.34 15.26 15.48
C LYS A 1 2.40 15.98 14.55
N MET A 2 2.19 15.44 13.33
CA MET A 2 1.27 16.00 12.32
C MET A 2 -0.17 15.54 12.60
N THR A 3 -1.15 16.43 12.37
CA THR A 3 -2.58 16.09 12.41
C THR A 3 -3.01 15.24 11.20
N PHE A 4 -4.22 14.67 11.21
CA PHE A 4 -4.79 13.98 10.06
C PHE A 4 -4.91 14.89 8.83
N HIS A 5 -5.27 16.15 9.02
CA HIS A 5 -5.39 17.11 7.94
C HIS A 5 -4.04 17.47 7.33
N GLU A 6 -3.03 17.67 8.15
CA GLU A 6 -1.66 17.93 7.68
C GLU A 6 -1.12 16.73 6.89
N ARG A 7 -1.28 15.50 7.39
CA ARG A 7 -0.88 14.29 6.68
C ARG A 7 -1.63 14.10 5.37
N GLY A 8 -2.94 14.32 5.36
CA GLY A 8 -3.74 14.27 4.13
C GLY A 8 -3.33 15.33 3.11
N ASN A 9 -3.01 16.54 3.54
CA ASN A 9 -2.50 17.59 2.66
C ASN A 9 -1.10 17.26 2.13
N MET A 10 -0.24 16.66 2.94
CA MET A 10 1.06 16.14 2.55
C MET A 10 0.94 15.07 1.44
N LEU A 11 0.04 14.10 1.59
CA LEU A 11 -0.23 13.10 0.55
C LEU A 11 -0.74 13.73 -0.75
N LYS A 12 -1.62 14.72 -0.66
CA LYS A 12 -2.11 15.46 -1.83
C LYS A 12 -0.98 16.19 -2.54
N ALA A 13 -0.12 16.87 -1.80
CA ALA A 13 1.04 17.56 -2.35
C ALA A 13 1.99 16.59 -3.06
N LEU A 14 2.23 15.41 -2.44
CA LEU A 14 3.04 14.35 -3.01
C LEU A 14 2.44 13.83 -4.33
N ALA A 15 1.13 13.56 -4.37
CA ALA A 15 0.45 13.11 -5.57
C ALA A 15 0.55 14.13 -6.72
N LEU A 16 0.39 15.42 -6.42
CA LEU A 16 0.56 16.50 -7.41
C LEU A 16 2.00 16.58 -7.92
N HIS A 17 2.97 16.44 -7.03
CA HIS A 17 4.39 16.44 -7.39
C HIS A 17 4.71 15.26 -8.34
N LEU A 18 4.30 14.05 -8.01
CA LEU A 18 4.56 12.87 -8.83
C LEU A 18 3.90 12.98 -10.22
N ARG A 19 2.70 13.54 -10.31
CA ARG A 19 2.02 13.81 -11.60
C ARG A 19 2.84 14.69 -12.53
N ASN A 20 3.64 15.59 -12.02
CA ASN A 20 4.50 16.44 -12.84
C ASN A 20 5.73 15.71 -13.42
N HIS A 21 5.98 14.46 -12.96
CA HIS A 21 7.14 13.65 -13.34
C HIS A 21 6.77 12.37 -14.11
N LEU A 22 5.53 12.23 -14.59
CA LEU A 22 5.02 11.04 -15.26
C LEU A 22 5.93 10.53 -16.39
N ASN A 23 6.41 11.43 -17.26
CA ASN A 23 7.25 11.04 -18.40
C ASN A 23 8.53 10.31 -17.97
N LYS A 24 9.12 10.73 -16.84
CA LYS A 24 10.30 10.08 -16.25
C LYS A 24 9.96 8.64 -15.81
N PHE A 25 8.82 8.45 -15.18
CA PHE A 25 8.40 7.14 -14.68
C PHE A 25 7.99 6.21 -15.83
N TYR A 26 7.28 6.71 -16.83
CA TYR A 26 6.95 5.95 -18.03
C TYR A 26 8.20 5.45 -18.76
N ALA A 27 9.21 6.30 -18.92
CA ALA A 27 10.46 5.91 -19.57
C ALA A 27 11.17 4.73 -18.86
N VAL A 28 11.09 4.68 -17.53
CA VAL A 28 11.63 3.57 -16.73
C VAL A 28 10.70 2.36 -16.77
N SER A 29 9.38 2.58 -16.72
CA SER A 29 8.39 1.51 -16.75
C SER A 29 8.47 0.67 -18.02
N TYR A 30 8.67 1.29 -19.18
CA TYR A 30 8.83 0.55 -20.44
C TYR A 30 10.03 -0.41 -20.44
N GLN A 31 11.03 -0.18 -19.62
CA GLN A 31 12.17 -1.09 -19.47
C GLN A 31 11.80 -2.38 -18.73
N THR A 32 10.67 -2.42 -18.01
CA THR A 32 10.14 -3.64 -17.39
C THR A 32 9.43 -4.56 -18.38
N GLY A 33 9.23 -4.12 -19.62
CA GLY A 33 8.39 -4.77 -20.62
C GLY A 33 6.91 -4.39 -20.54
N ALA A 34 6.53 -3.47 -19.63
CA ALA A 34 5.16 -2.99 -19.50
C ALA A 34 4.72 -2.23 -20.75
N THR A 35 3.48 -2.46 -21.17
CA THR A 35 2.83 -1.65 -22.21
C THR A 35 2.50 -0.26 -21.68
N LYS A 36 2.10 0.64 -22.60
CA LYS A 36 1.63 1.97 -22.20
C LYS A 36 0.41 1.89 -21.26
N ALA A 37 -0.49 0.94 -21.54
CA ALA A 37 -1.70 0.75 -20.72
C ALA A 37 -1.36 0.23 -19.32
N ASP A 38 -0.46 -0.76 -19.22
CA ASP A 38 -0.01 -1.30 -17.92
C ASP A 38 0.71 -0.22 -17.12
N SER A 39 1.61 0.52 -17.76
CA SER A 39 2.33 1.63 -17.12
C SER A 39 1.37 2.72 -16.62
N TRP A 40 0.30 3.01 -17.37
CA TRP A 40 -0.72 3.96 -16.94
C TRP A 40 -1.45 3.47 -15.69
N VAL A 41 -1.88 2.20 -15.68
CA VAL A 41 -2.53 1.61 -14.51
C VAL A 41 -1.62 1.65 -13.30
N ASP A 42 -0.37 1.19 -13.43
CA ASP A 42 0.58 1.12 -12.33
C ASP A 42 0.95 2.52 -11.78
N ILE A 43 1.31 3.45 -12.65
CA ILE A 43 1.83 4.76 -12.22
C ILE A 43 0.70 5.70 -11.83
N GLU A 44 -0.24 5.95 -12.76
CA GLU A 44 -1.30 6.94 -12.50
C GLU A 44 -2.36 6.41 -11.53
N GLY A 45 -2.68 5.10 -11.60
CA GLY A 45 -3.53 4.45 -10.62
C GLY A 45 -2.89 4.46 -9.22
N GLY A 46 -1.59 4.18 -9.13
CA GLY A 46 -0.84 4.30 -7.87
C GLY A 46 -0.90 5.72 -7.29
N ILE A 47 -0.66 6.76 -8.11
CA ILE A 47 -0.82 8.16 -7.69
C ILE A 47 -2.26 8.46 -7.28
N GLY A 48 -3.26 7.85 -7.94
CA GLY A 48 -4.67 7.94 -7.60
C GLY A 48 -4.95 7.53 -6.16
N ASN A 49 -4.26 6.49 -5.65
CA ASN A 49 -4.38 6.05 -4.26
C ASN A 49 -3.93 7.13 -3.26
N LEU A 50 -2.89 7.90 -3.58
CA LEU A 50 -2.48 9.04 -2.74
C LEU A 50 -3.60 10.09 -2.65
N PHE A 51 -4.27 10.43 -3.78
CA PHE A 51 -5.39 11.37 -3.78
C PHE A 51 -6.60 10.83 -3.01
N ALA A 52 -6.93 9.55 -3.20
CA ALA A 52 -8.05 8.90 -2.52
C ALA A 52 -7.85 8.93 -1.00
N ASN A 53 -6.68 8.48 -0.51
CA ASN A 53 -6.35 8.52 0.91
C ASN A 53 -6.24 9.94 1.46
N ALA A 54 -5.62 10.87 0.72
CA ALA A 54 -5.58 12.28 1.10
C ALA A 54 -6.98 12.86 1.34
N SER A 55 -7.99 12.41 0.58
CA SER A 55 -9.36 12.87 0.69
C SER A 55 -10.03 12.44 2.00
N LEU A 56 -9.58 11.32 2.60
CA LEU A 56 -10.12 10.78 3.85
C LEU A 56 -9.91 11.72 5.04
N ARG A 57 -8.94 12.65 4.98
CA ARG A 57 -8.74 13.64 6.04
C ARG A 57 -10.04 14.39 6.42
N ARG A 58 -10.97 14.56 5.46
CA ARG A 58 -12.25 15.22 5.69
C ARG A 58 -13.21 14.44 6.60
N LYS A 59 -12.92 13.16 6.85
CA LYS A 59 -13.70 12.28 7.74
C LYS A 59 -13.13 12.22 9.15
N PHE A 60 -11.98 12.82 9.39
CA PHE A 60 -11.29 12.82 10.68
C PHE A 60 -11.18 14.26 11.23
N PRO A 61 -11.09 14.43 12.55
CA PRO A 61 -10.79 15.72 13.14
C PRO A 61 -9.39 16.21 12.73
N ASP A 62 -9.17 17.51 12.78
CA ASP A 62 -7.85 18.10 12.60
C ASP A 62 -7.03 17.97 13.89
N ASP A 63 -6.74 16.73 14.25
CA ASP A 63 -6.00 16.37 15.46
C ASP A 63 -5.06 15.19 15.16
N VAL A 64 -4.15 14.93 16.10
CA VAL A 64 -3.22 13.79 16.05
C VAL A 64 -3.92 12.47 16.38
N ILE A 65 -4.94 12.51 17.23
CA ILE A 65 -5.77 11.37 17.63
C ILE A 65 -7.21 11.58 17.19
N CYS A 66 -7.98 10.52 17.16
CA CYS A 66 -9.41 10.57 16.84
C CYS A 66 -10.18 9.72 17.86
N ILE A 67 -11.27 10.28 18.40
CA ILE A 67 -12.26 9.51 19.16
C ILE A 67 -13.14 8.79 18.15
N ASP A 68 -13.23 7.46 18.26
CA ASP A 68 -14.00 6.60 17.38
C ASP A 68 -15.34 6.25 18.04
N GLY A 69 -16.41 6.84 17.51
CA GLY A 69 -17.77 6.67 18.04
C GLY A 69 -18.05 7.47 19.32
N GLU A 70 -18.96 6.95 20.12
CA GLU A 70 -19.40 7.55 21.38
C GLU A 70 -18.81 6.84 22.59
N SER A 71 -18.75 7.54 23.73
CA SER A 71 -18.43 6.92 24.99
C SER A 71 -19.60 6.09 25.51
N HIS A 72 -19.33 4.86 25.93
CA HIS A 72 -20.34 3.94 26.43
C HIS A 72 -20.24 3.73 27.93
N ASN A 73 -21.39 3.77 28.61
CA ASN A 73 -21.46 3.39 30.01
C ASN A 73 -21.38 1.84 30.15
N LEU A 74 -20.38 1.38 30.88
CA LEU A 74 -20.09 -0.04 31.10
C LEU A 74 -20.48 -0.53 32.50
N SER A 75 -21.13 0.34 33.32
CA SER A 75 -21.59 0.02 34.69
C SER A 75 -22.98 0.53 34.97
N LYS A 76 -23.71 -0.13 35.89
CA LYS A 76 -25.07 0.27 36.28
C LYS A 76 -25.16 1.67 36.91
N ASN A 77 -24.09 2.16 37.48
CA ASN A 77 -24.05 3.40 38.26
C ASN A 77 -23.26 4.53 37.57
N ASN A 78 -22.98 4.41 36.27
CA ASN A 78 -22.17 5.39 35.50
C ASN A 78 -20.75 5.62 36.08
N THR A 79 -20.22 4.64 36.78
CA THR A 79 -18.88 4.72 37.40
C THR A 79 -17.75 4.16 36.53
N PHE A 80 -18.11 3.55 35.38
CA PHE A 80 -17.16 2.99 34.44
C PHE A 80 -17.61 3.31 33.01
N MET A 81 -16.79 4.07 32.31
CA MET A 81 -17.04 4.50 30.92
C MET A 81 -15.94 3.96 30.01
N GLY A 82 -16.33 3.51 28.81
CA GLY A 82 -15.42 3.09 27.75
C GLY A 82 -15.46 4.08 26.59
N THR A 83 -14.29 4.45 26.05
CA THR A 83 -14.15 5.30 24.87
C THR A 83 -13.05 4.71 23.98
N HIS A 84 -13.33 4.57 22.68
CA HIS A 84 -12.32 4.17 21.71
C HIS A 84 -11.53 5.39 21.24
N ILE A 85 -10.22 5.30 21.30
CA ILE A 85 -9.29 6.34 20.83
C ILE A 85 -8.36 5.74 19.79
N LEU A 86 -8.38 6.30 18.57
CA LEU A 86 -7.45 5.96 17.52
C LEU A 86 -6.21 6.84 17.62
N SER A 87 -5.04 6.24 17.75
CA SER A 87 -3.74 6.91 17.75
C SER A 87 -2.78 6.24 16.78
N PRO A 88 -1.82 6.97 16.18
CA PRO A 88 -0.78 6.35 15.37
C PRO A 88 0.01 5.32 16.17
N LYS A 89 0.38 4.20 15.52
CA LYS A 89 1.39 3.28 16.07
C LYS A 89 2.75 3.99 16.14
N GLU A 90 3.61 3.54 17.04
CA GLU A 90 4.95 4.12 17.25
C GLU A 90 6.03 3.44 16.38
N GLY A 91 5.70 2.31 15.74
CA GLY A 91 6.59 1.56 14.86
C GLY A 91 6.59 1.99 13.40
N VAL A 92 6.92 1.06 12.51
CA VAL A 92 6.99 1.25 11.07
C VAL A 92 6.05 0.29 10.33
N ALA A 93 5.65 0.66 9.12
CA ALA A 93 4.95 -0.23 8.20
C ALA A 93 5.96 -0.79 7.19
N VAL A 94 6.20 -2.10 7.25
CA VAL A 94 7.05 -2.82 6.32
C VAL A 94 6.21 -3.36 5.17
N HIS A 95 6.52 -2.94 3.94
CA HIS A 95 5.79 -3.33 2.73
C HIS A 95 6.67 -4.18 1.81
N ILE A 96 6.37 -5.47 1.70
CA ILE A 96 7.03 -6.39 0.77
C ILE A 96 6.10 -6.57 -0.42
N ASN A 97 6.48 -6.02 -1.58
CA ASN A 97 5.61 -5.87 -2.74
C ASN A 97 5.94 -6.84 -3.86
N ALA A 98 4.92 -7.17 -4.68
CA ALA A 98 5.04 -7.96 -5.89
C ALA A 98 5.70 -7.17 -7.03
N PHE A 99 6.05 -7.89 -8.12
CA PHE A 99 6.77 -7.33 -9.26
C PHE A 99 5.87 -6.67 -10.31
N ASN A 100 4.60 -7.07 -10.40
CA ASN A 100 3.71 -6.72 -11.51
C ASN A 100 3.16 -5.29 -11.45
N PHE A 101 3.05 -4.71 -10.26
CA PHE A 101 2.62 -3.32 -10.02
C PHE A 101 3.58 -2.62 -9.05
N PRO A 102 4.84 -2.35 -9.47
CA PRO A 102 5.87 -1.84 -8.57
C PRO A 102 5.59 -0.44 -8.01
N VAL A 103 4.88 0.41 -8.75
CA VAL A 103 4.51 1.76 -8.32
C VAL A 103 3.19 1.76 -7.57
N TRP A 104 2.14 1.15 -8.14
CA TRP A 104 0.84 1.02 -7.47
C TRP A 104 0.98 0.34 -6.12
N GLY A 105 1.59 -0.87 -6.09
CA GLY A 105 1.73 -1.66 -4.88
C GLY A 105 2.49 -0.94 -3.76
N MET A 106 3.43 -0.05 -4.08
CA MET A 106 4.05 0.82 -3.11
C MET A 106 3.10 1.95 -2.67
N LEU A 107 2.55 2.71 -3.64
CA LEU A 107 1.82 3.94 -3.34
C LEU A 107 0.51 3.69 -2.61
N GLU A 108 -0.21 2.60 -2.93
CA GLU A 108 -1.45 2.24 -2.21
C GLU A 108 -1.19 1.98 -0.73
N LYS A 109 -0.07 1.31 -0.40
CA LYS A 109 0.26 0.94 0.97
C LYS A 109 0.80 2.13 1.76
N ILE A 110 1.77 2.86 1.20
CA ILE A 110 2.31 4.04 1.91
C ILE A 110 1.27 5.16 2.08
N ALA A 111 0.28 5.27 1.21
CA ALA A 111 -0.80 6.23 1.36
C ALA A 111 -1.58 6.00 2.65
N VAL A 112 -1.85 4.75 3.00
CA VAL A 112 -2.61 4.38 4.20
C VAL A 112 -1.78 4.64 5.47
N ASN A 113 -0.57 4.09 5.55
CA ASN A 113 0.23 4.22 6.77
C ASN A 113 0.73 5.65 7.01
N LEU A 114 1.10 6.40 5.97
CA LEU A 114 1.48 7.81 6.12
C LEU A 114 0.31 8.69 6.56
N LEU A 115 -0.91 8.43 6.06
CA LEU A 115 -2.11 9.10 6.56
C LEU A 115 -2.36 8.76 8.03
N ALA A 116 -2.16 7.50 8.42
CA ALA A 116 -2.26 7.05 9.81
C ALA A 116 -1.14 7.60 10.72
N GLY A 117 -0.08 8.20 10.15
CA GLY A 117 1.04 8.79 10.89
C GLY A 117 2.17 7.80 11.18
N VAL A 118 2.25 6.71 10.42
CA VAL A 118 3.27 5.66 10.57
C VAL A 118 4.24 5.72 9.39
N PRO A 119 5.57 5.76 9.61
CA PRO A 119 6.55 5.72 8.53
C PRO A 119 6.56 4.37 7.81
N ALA A 120 7.16 4.32 6.63
CA ALA A 120 7.21 3.13 5.79
C ALA A 120 8.63 2.67 5.47
N VAL A 121 8.85 1.36 5.49
CA VAL A 121 9.98 0.68 4.84
C VAL A 121 9.43 -0.15 3.69
N VAL A 122 9.84 0.18 2.48
CA VAL A 122 9.35 -0.49 1.25
C VAL A 122 10.43 -1.42 0.70
N LYS A 123 10.07 -2.67 0.49
CA LYS A 123 10.90 -3.68 -0.18
C LYS A 123 10.20 -4.15 -1.45
N PRO A 124 10.48 -3.57 -2.63
CA PRO A 124 9.92 -4.02 -3.90
C PRO A 124 10.47 -5.38 -4.31
N ALA A 125 9.81 -6.03 -5.25
CA ALA A 125 10.38 -7.19 -5.93
C ALA A 125 11.65 -6.79 -6.67
N THR A 126 12.70 -7.61 -6.58
CA THR A 126 14.05 -7.28 -7.08
C THR A 126 14.04 -6.97 -8.58
N VAL A 127 13.26 -7.72 -9.36
CA VAL A 127 13.23 -7.61 -10.83
C VAL A 127 12.69 -6.28 -11.37
N THR A 128 11.87 -5.57 -10.59
CA THR A 128 11.29 -4.25 -10.96
C THR A 128 11.65 -3.15 -9.97
N ALA A 129 12.58 -3.42 -9.04
CA ALA A 129 12.96 -2.49 -7.98
C ALA A 129 13.45 -1.13 -8.50
N TYR A 130 14.07 -1.09 -9.68
CA TYR A 130 14.58 0.14 -10.29
C TYR A 130 13.49 1.16 -10.63
N LEU A 131 12.28 0.70 -10.97
CA LEU A 131 11.13 1.60 -11.18
C LEU A 131 10.64 2.17 -9.85
N THR A 132 10.49 1.33 -8.83
CA THR A 132 10.15 1.79 -7.47
C THR A 132 11.20 2.76 -6.95
N GLU A 133 12.50 2.47 -7.16
CA GLU A 133 13.61 3.35 -6.78
C GLU A 133 13.52 4.71 -7.47
N ALA A 134 13.20 4.76 -8.77
CA ALA A 134 13.06 6.00 -9.50
C ALA A 134 11.95 6.90 -8.91
N VAL A 135 10.83 6.30 -8.50
CA VAL A 135 9.73 7.02 -7.84
C VAL A 135 10.14 7.46 -6.44
N VAL A 136 10.78 6.60 -5.64
CA VAL A 136 11.24 6.94 -4.28
C VAL A 136 12.28 8.06 -4.30
N LYS A 137 13.23 8.04 -5.24
CA LYS A 137 14.19 9.14 -5.43
C LYS A 137 13.49 10.48 -5.67
N GLU A 138 12.43 10.48 -6.47
CA GLU A 138 11.63 11.67 -6.74
C GLU A 138 10.86 12.13 -5.49
N ILE A 139 10.27 11.18 -4.74
CA ILE A 139 9.61 11.47 -3.46
C ILE A 139 10.58 12.13 -2.49
N ILE A 140 11.77 11.58 -2.30
CA ILE A 140 12.79 12.11 -1.38
C ILE A 140 13.27 13.49 -1.85
N ALA A 141 13.53 13.65 -3.16
CA ALA A 141 13.99 14.92 -3.74
C ALA A 141 12.96 16.05 -3.56
N SER A 142 11.67 15.73 -3.51
CA SER A 142 10.59 16.71 -3.31
C SER A 142 10.61 17.36 -1.93
N LYS A 143 11.19 16.71 -0.93
CA LYS A 143 11.17 17.11 0.51
C LYS A 143 9.77 17.34 1.07
N ILE A 144 8.73 16.75 0.45
CA ILE A 144 7.35 16.85 0.91
C ILE A 144 7.14 15.97 2.15
N LEU A 145 7.71 14.76 2.14
CA LEU A 145 7.67 13.88 3.30
C LEU A 145 8.71 14.30 4.35
N PRO A 146 8.40 14.16 5.64
CA PRO A 146 9.41 14.27 6.69
C PRO A 146 10.57 13.30 6.46
N GLU A 147 11.75 13.66 6.91
CA GLU A 147 12.93 12.78 6.88
C GLU A 147 12.63 11.46 7.63
N GLY A 148 13.02 10.33 7.04
CA GLY A 148 12.76 9.00 7.58
C GLY A 148 11.33 8.47 7.38
N ALA A 149 10.38 9.27 6.88
CA ALA A 149 9.00 8.80 6.68
C ALA A 149 8.86 7.72 5.61
N LEU A 150 9.79 7.64 4.65
CA LEU A 150 9.84 6.61 3.62
C LEU A 150 11.27 6.14 3.42
N GLN A 151 11.49 4.83 3.51
CA GLN A 151 12.75 4.18 3.25
C GLN A 151 12.57 3.05 2.24
N LEU A 152 13.62 2.73 1.48
CA LEU A 152 13.62 1.72 0.42
C LEU A 152 14.74 0.71 0.65
N ILE A 153 14.40 -0.57 0.56
CA ILE A 153 15.36 -1.68 0.55
C ILE A 153 15.28 -2.38 -0.80
N CYS A 154 16.31 -2.24 -1.63
CA CYS A 154 16.43 -3.01 -2.88
C CYS A 154 17.22 -4.30 -2.63
N GLY A 155 16.73 -5.42 -3.19
CA GLY A 155 17.33 -6.73 -3.03
C GLY A 155 16.60 -7.65 -2.05
N SER A 156 17.34 -8.50 -1.33
CA SER A 156 16.76 -9.41 -0.34
C SER A 156 16.19 -8.66 0.87
N ALA A 157 15.17 -9.22 1.50
CA ALA A 157 14.71 -8.74 2.80
C ALA A 157 15.70 -9.03 3.94
N GLY A 158 16.64 -9.98 3.73
CA GLY A 158 17.59 -10.38 4.77
C GLY A 158 16.88 -10.80 6.05
N ASP A 159 17.31 -10.24 7.15
CA ASP A 159 16.78 -10.42 8.50
C ASP A 159 15.76 -9.35 8.93
N LEU A 160 15.25 -8.56 7.99
CA LEU A 160 14.33 -7.43 8.27
C LEU A 160 13.18 -7.81 9.22
N LEU A 161 12.60 -9.00 9.04
CA LEU A 161 11.47 -9.46 9.86
C LEU A 161 11.88 -9.89 11.27
N ASP A 162 13.16 -10.08 11.54
CA ASP A 162 13.67 -10.42 12.88
C ASP A 162 13.77 -9.18 13.79
N HIS A 163 13.62 -7.98 13.20
CA HIS A 163 13.71 -6.69 13.89
C HIS A 163 12.37 -6.00 14.16
N VAL A 164 11.27 -6.52 13.61
CA VAL A 164 9.93 -5.94 13.83
C VAL A 164 9.34 -6.37 15.17
N ASN A 165 8.43 -5.54 15.70
CA ASN A 165 7.75 -5.76 16.98
C ASN A 165 6.25 -5.46 16.89
N SER A 166 5.51 -5.56 17.99
CA SER A 166 4.05 -5.37 18.06
C SER A 166 3.56 -3.99 17.65
N GLN A 167 4.43 -2.97 17.62
CA GLN A 167 4.10 -1.62 17.15
C GLN A 167 4.23 -1.48 15.63
N ASP A 168 4.91 -2.44 14.98
CA ASP A 168 5.08 -2.45 13.54
C ASP A 168 3.90 -3.15 12.83
N VAL A 169 3.85 -3.01 11.51
CA VAL A 169 2.90 -3.71 10.65
C VAL A 169 3.67 -4.25 9.45
N VAL A 170 3.43 -5.50 9.07
CA VAL A 170 3.98 -6.07 7.85
C VAL A 170 2.87 -6.30 6.85
N THR A 171 3.08 -5.88 5.61
CA THR A 171 2.22 -6.23 4.48
C THR A 171 3.02 -6.97 3.42
N PHE A 172 2.43 -7.98 2.85
CA PHE A 172 3.02 -8.78 1.78
C PHE A 172 2.04 -8.91 0.62
N THR A 173 2.53 -8.71 -0.60
CA THR A 173 1.81 -9.04 -1.83
C THR A 173 2.70 -9.94 -2.68
N GLY A 174 2.21 -11.13 -3.05
CA GLY A 174 2.96 -12.11 -3.85
C GLY A 174 2.35 -13.50 -3.83
N SER A 175 3.17 -14.55 -3.95
CA SER A 175 2.69 -15.93 -3.91
C SER A 175 2.29 -16.37 -2.50
N ALA A 176 1.27 -17.23 -2.39
CA ALA A 176 0.82 -17.78 -1.12
C ALA A 176 1.94 -18.51 -0.37
N SER A 177 2.79 -19.27 -1.07
CA SER A 177 3.91 -19.99 -0.47
C SER A 177 4.92 -19.05 0.18
N THR A 178 5.31 -17.96 -0.50
CA THR A 178 6.20 -16.95 0.06
C THR A 178 5.54 -16.21 1.23
N GLY A 179 4.25 -15.84 1.08
CA GLY A 179 3.51 -15.19 2.15
C GLY A 179 3.42 -16.03 3.42
N LEU A 180 3.15 -17.31 3.30
CA LEU A 180 3.13 -18.26 4.42
C LEU A 180 4.50 -18.40 5.08
N LEU A 181 5.57 -18.50 4.27
CA LEU A 181 6.94 -18.54 4.78
C LEU A 181 7.27 -17.30 5.62
N LEU A 182 6.99 -16.11 5.11
CA LEU A 182 7.23 -14.84 5.82
C LEU A 182 6.36 -14.73 7.08
N LYS A 183 5.08 -15.07 6.98
CA LYS A 183 4.14 -15.02 8.11
C LYS A 183 4.50 -16.00 9.22
N SER A 184 5.14 -17.13 8.90
CA SER A 184 5.61 -18.11 9.88
C SER A 184 6.98 -17.78 10.50
N ASN A 185 7.57 -16.62 10.21
CA ASN A 185 8.78 -16.15 10.86
C ASN A 185 8.58 -16.12 12.39
N ALA A 186 9.54 -16.70 13.11
CA ALA A 186 9.43 -16.87 14.57
C ALA A 186 9.25 -15.55 15.34
N ASN A 187 9.84 -14.46 14.83
CA ASN A 187 9.72 -13.13 15.44
C ASN A 187 8.33 -12.54 15.21
N ILE A 188 7.77 -12.67 13.99
CA ILE A 188 6.39 -12.25 13.67
C ILE A 188 5.40 -12.89 14.63
N LEU A 189 5.55 -14.21 14.88
CA LEU A 189 4.67 -14.95 15.79
C LEU A 189 4.89 -14.55 17.25
N ARG A 190 6.14 -14.46 17.70
CA ARG A 190 6.49 -14.14 19.07
C ARG A 190 6.04 -12.75 19.50
N GLU A 191 6.27 -11.76 18.65
CA GLU A 191 5.92 -10.36 18.89
C GLU A 191 4.48 -10.01 18.52
N ASN A 192 3.72 -11.01 18.00
CA ASN A 192 2.35 -10.81 17.52
C ASN A 192 2.21 -9.63 16.55
N VAL A 193 3.13 -9.56 15.59
CA VAL A 193 3.15 -8.47 14.60
C VAL A 193 1.96 -8.59 13.65
N PRO A 194 1.13 -7.55 13.48
CA PRO A 194 0.08 -7.55 12.46
C PRO A 194 0.67 -7.82 11.08
N PHE A 195 0.24 -8.92 10.45
CA PHE A 195 0.70 -9.36 9.13
C PHE A 195 -0.46 -9.46 8.16
N ASN A 196 -0.55 -8.54 7.22
CA ASN A 196 -1.53 -8.57 6.14
C ASN A 196 -0.93 -9.22 4.90
N MET A 197 -1.58 -10.28 4.40
CA MET A 197 -1.13 -11.03 3.24
C MET A 197 -2.16 -10.94 2.12
N GLU A 198 -1.76 -10.37 1.01
CA GLU A 198 -2.45 -10.42 -0.27
C GLU A 198 -1.69 -11.42 -1.16
N ALA A 199 -2.27 -12.59 -1.39
CA ALA A 199 -1.56 -13.67 -2.05
C ALA A 199 -2.43 -14.32 -3.13
N ASP A 200 -1.79 -14.62 -4.28
CA ASP A 200 -2.38 -15.23 -5.45
C ASP A 200 -3.59 -14.44 -5.99
N SER A 201 -4.42 -15.06 -6.81
CA SER A 201 -5.64 -14.47 -7.34
C SER A 201 -6.75 -15.50 -7.36
N LEU A 202 -7.96 -15.08 -7.00
CA LEU A 202 -9.18 -15.85 -7.18
C LEU A 202 -9.95 -15.42 -8.44
N ASN A 203 -9.40 -14.49 -9.21
CA ASN A 203 -10.00 -14.05 -10.47
C ASN A 203 -9.94 -15.19 -11.47
N CYS A 204 -11.09 -15.57 -11.97
CA CYS A 204 -11.20 -16.59 -13.02
C CYS A 204 -12.17 -16.11 -14.11
N ILE A 205 -11.98 -16.61 -15.32
CA ILE A 205 -12.95 -16.51 -16.40
C ILE A 205 -13.46 -17.92 -16.64
N VAL A 206 -14.77 -18.11 -16.44
CA VAL A 206 -15.43 -19.39 -16.68
C VAL A 206 -16.24 -19.29 -17.96
N LEU A 207 -15.86 -20.12 -18.94
CA LEU A 207 -16.59 -20.25 -20.21
C LEU A 207 -17.56 -21.42 -20.07
N GLY A 208 -18.84 -21.19 -20.40
CA GLY A 208 -19.82 -22.28 -20.48
C GLY A 208 -19.48 -23.27 -21.58
N ASP A 209 -19.80 -24.54 -21.40
CA ASP A 209 -19.54 -25.62 -22.35
C ASP A 209 -20.37 -25.51 -23.63
N ASP A 210 -21.42 -24.69 -23.61
CA ASP A 210 -22.28 -24.36 -24.75
C ASP A 210 -21.76 -23.18 -25.61
N VAL A 211 -20.70 -22.46 -25.16
CA VAL A 211 -20.15 -21.32 -25.85
C VAL A 211 -19.13 -21.75 -26.93
N ASN A 212 -19.37 -21.32 -28.16
CA ASN A 212 -18.54 -21.68 -29.32
C ASN A 212 -18.00 -20.44 -30.06
N PRO A 213 -16.89 -20.57 -30.84
CA PRO A 213 -16.38 -19.51 -31.67
C PRO A 213 -17.47 -18.96 -32.62
N GLY A 214 -17.60 -17.64 -32.66
CA GLY A 214 -18.62 -16.93 -33.45
C GLY A 214 -19.85 -16.49 -32.65
N MET A 215 -19.94 -16.89 -31.37
CA MET A 215 -20.96 -16.36 -30.44
C MET A 215 -20.48 -15.07 -29.79
N PRO A 216 -21.37 -14.14 -29.39
CA PRO A 216 -21.00 -12.90 -28.71
C PRO A 216 -20.24 -13.16 -27.41
N GLU A 217 -20.59 -14.19 -26.67
CA GLU A 217 -19.94 -14.61 -25.43
C GLU A 217 -18.48 -15.04 -25.64
N TRP A 218 -18.21 -15.71 -26.79
CA TRP A 218 -16.86 -16.07 -27.20
C TRP A 218 -16.00 -14.82 -27.47
N ASP A 219 -16.55 -13.83 -28.14
CA ASP A 219 -15.84 -12.58 -28.43
C ASP A 219 -15.53 -11.79 -27.17
N ILE A 220 -16.44 -11.79 -26.20
CA ILE A 220 -16.22 -11.20 -24.86
C ILE A 220 -15.10 -11.95 -24.15
N PHE A 221 -15.15 -13.28 -24.12
CA PHE A 221 -14.11 -14.11 -23.50
C PHE A 221 -12.72 -13.81 -24.09
N VAL A 222 -12.59 -13.84 -25.41
CA VAL A 222 -11.31 -13.54 -26.10
C VAL A 222 -10.81 -12.13 -25.76
N LYS A 223 -11.71 -11.15 -25.71
CA LYS A 223 -11.38 -9.77 -25.36
C LYS A 223 -10.87 -9.65 -23.92
N GLU A 224 -11.52 -10.32 -22.96
CA GLU A 224 -11.12 -10.25 -21.54
C GLU A 224 -9.81 -11.00 -21.27
N VAL A 225 -9.55 -12.13 -21.95
CA VAL A 225 -8.28 -12.86 -21.85
C VAL A 225 -7.10 -12.07 -22.44
N ARG A 226 -7.37 -11.13 -23.38
CA ARG A 226 -6.34 -10.32 -24.04
C ARG A 226 -6.01 -9.01 -23.30
N LYS A 227 -6.76 -8.65 -22.27
CA LYS A 227 -6.49 -7.49 -21.42
C LYS A 227 -5.30 -7.75 -20.51
#